data_f61bba1eb2fbfd34b7119d8067f09504
#
_entry.id   f61bba1eb2fbfd34b7119d8067f09504
#
_cell.length_a   1.000
_cell.length_b   1.000
_cell.length_c   1.000
_cell.angle_alpha   90.00
_cell.angle_beta   90.00
_cell.angle_gamma   90.00
#
_symmetry.space_group_name_H-M   'P 1'
#
loop_
_entity.id
_entity.type
_entity.pdbx_description
1 polymer ?
#
loop_
_entity_poly.entity_id
_entity_poly.type
_entity_poly.pdbx_seq_one_letter_code
_entity_poly.pdbx_strand_id
1 'polypeptide(L)'
;LRMASEHEYGNGVAIFTRDGDAARDFAARVEVGMVGVNVPIPVPIAYYTFGGWKRSGFGDLNQHGPDSVRFYTKTKTVTQRWPSGRKEAVAQNHFVIPTMD
;
A
#
# COMPACT_ATOMS: atom_id res chain seq x y z
N LEU A 1 5.31 -22.20 10.46
CA LEU A 1 5.01 -20.80 10.69
C LEU A 1 6.26 -20.01 11.10
N ARG A 2 6.89 -20.32 12.23
CA ARG A 2 8.03 -19.56 12.77
C ARG A 2 9.18 -19.42 11.77
N MET A 3 9.62 -20.51 11.15
CA MET A 3 10.72 -20.51 10.17
C MET A 3 10.48 -19.51 9.02
N ALA A 4 9.26 -19.45 8.48
CA ALA A 4 8.91 -18.51 7.41
C ALA A 4 8.81 -17.07 7.92
N SER A 5 8.29 -16.87 9.14
CA SER A 5 8.12 -15.54 9.73
C SER A 5 9.45 -14.92 10.21
N GLU A 6 10.39 -15.73 10.68
CA GLU A 6 11.70 -15.25 11.15
C GLU A 6 12.73 -15.07 10.02
N HIS A 7 12.43 -15.53 8.81
CA HIS A 7 13.33 -15.38 7.67
C HIS A 7 13.46 -13.90 7.27
N GLU A 8 14.65 -13.50 6.85
CA GLU A 8 14.93 -12.11 6.43
C GLU A 8 14.17 -11.67 5.18
N TYR A 9 13.76 -12.59 4.32
CA TYR A 9 12.90 -12.36 3.16
C TYR A 9 11.48 -12.81 3.44
N GLY A 10 10.50 -12.08 2.91
CA GLY A 10 9.08 -12.38 3.08
C GLY A 10 8.29 -12.18 1.79
N ASN A 11 8.71 -12.82 0.70
CA ASN A 11 8.00 -12.69 -0.57
C ASN A 11 6.73 -13.56 -0.59
N GLY A 12 6.89 -14.86 -0.51
CA GLY A 12 5.75 -15.76 -0.55
C GLY A 12 6.04 -17.12 0.09
N VAL A 13 4.98 -17.78 0.54
CA VAL A 13 5.00 -19.10 1.15
C VAL A 13 3.76 -19.88 0.75
N ALA A 14 3.86 -21.20 0.75
CA ALA A 14 2.72 -22.09 0.55
C ALA A 14 2.49 -23.02 1.72
N ILE A 15 1.23 -23.31 2.02
CA ILE A 15 0.82 -24.37 2.94
C ILE A 15 -0.06 -25.37 2.18
N PHE A 16 0.20 -26.65 2.40
CA PHE A 16 -0.59 -27.76 1.84
C PHE A 16 -1.28 -28.48 2.98
N THR A 17 -2.60 -28.39 3.02
CA THR A 17 -3.40 -28.98 4.09
C THR A 17 -4.84 -29.23 3.65
N ARG A 18 -5.51 -30.19 4.27
CA ARG A 18 -6.97 -30.40 4.18
C ARG A 18 -7.73 -29.73 5.31
N ASP A 19 -7.00 -29.23 6.30
CA ASP A 19 -7.60 -28.58 7.47
C ASP A 19 -7.73 -27.07 7.20
N GLY A 20 -8.97 -26.61 7.13
CA GLY A 20 -9.28 -25.20 6.88
C GLY A 20 -8.89 -24.28 8.04
N ASP A 21 -8.92 -24.77 9.29
CA ASP A 21 -8.52 -23.98 10.46
C ASP A 21 -7.01 -23.79 10.48
N ALA A 22 -6.25 -24.83 10.20
CA ALA A 22 -4.80 -24.75 10.07
C ALA A 22 -4.40 -23.79 8.93
N ALA A 23 -5.11 -23.82 7.81
CA ALA A 23 -4.86 -22.91 6.69
C ALA A 23 -5.12 -21.45 7.06
N ARG A 24 -6.23 -21.16 7.73
CA ARG A 24 -6.59 -19.80 8.17
C ARG A 24 -5.62 -19.27 9.22
N ASP A 25 -5.31 -20.07 10.23
CA ASP A 25 -4.34 -19.69 11.28
C ASP A 25 -2.96 -19.40 10.67
N PHE A 26 -2.49 -20.26 9.78
CA PHE A 26 -1.23 -20.04 9.08
C PHE A 26 -1.22 -18.75 8.27
N ALA A 27 -2.25 -18.54 7.44
CA ALA A 27 -2.34 -17.36 6.58
C ALA A 27 -2.46 -16.04 7.37
N ALA A 28 -3.13 -16.08 8.52
CA ALA A 28 -3.31 -14.91 9.37
C ALA A 28 -2.03 -14.50 10.14
N ARG A 29 -1.16 -15.46 10.42
CA ARG A 29 -0.01 -15.26 11.34
C ARG A 29 1.34 -15.23 10.64
N VAL A 30 1.45 -15.75 9.43
CA VAL A 30 2.73 -15.78 8.72
C VAL A 30 3.10 -14.39 8.20
N GLU A 31 4.34 -13.98 8.44
CA GLU A 31 4.83 -12.64 8.07
C GLU A 31 5.50 -12.65 6.70
N VAL A 32 4.67 -12.78 5.66
CA VAL A 32 5.08 -12.73 4.24
C VAL A 32 4.03 -12.02 3.40
N GLY A 33 4.41 -11.54 2.23
CA GLY A 33 3.54 -10.77 1.35
C GLY A 33 2.52 -11.60 0.56
N MET A 34 2.81 -12.87 0.27
CA MET A 34 1.91 -13.77 -0.46
C MET A 34 1.79 -15.10 0.25
N VAL A 35 0.57 -15.62 0.38
CA VAL A 35 0.31 -16.93 0.97
C VAL A 35 -0.51 -17.79 0.00
N GLY A 36 0.03 -18.92 -0.39
CA GLY A 36 -0.70 -19.95 -1.15
C GLY A 36 -1.25 -21.03 -0.23
N VAL A 37 -2.54 -21.30 -0.31
CA VAL A 37 -3.17 -22.44 0.33
C VAL A 37 -3.44 -23.49 -0.73
N ASN A 38 -2.74 -24.61 -0.66
CA ASN A 38 -2.76 -25.69 -1.67
C ASN A 38 -2.34 -25.24 -3.08
N VAL A 39 -1.61 -24.12 -3.16
CA VAL A 39 -1.03 -23.57 -4.38
C VAL A 39 0.48 -23.44 -4.18
N PRO A 40 1.31 -24.09 -5.01
CA PRO A 40 2.75 -24.13 -4.79
C PRO A 40 3.46 -22.79 -4.98
N ILE A 41 2.96 -21.96 -5.89
CA ILE A 41 3.52 -20.64 -6.20
C ILE A 41 2.38 -19.63 -6.12
N PRO A 42 2.31 -18.82 -5.04
CA PRO A 42 1.17 -17.96 -4.75
C PRO A 42 1.17 -16.64 -5.54
N VAL A 43 1.60 -16.66 -6.79
CA VAL A 43 1.61 -15.47 -7.66
C VAL A 43 0.18 -15.14 -8.08
N PRO A 44 -0.34 -13.95 -7.74
CA PRO A 44 -1.68 -13.54 -8.13
C PRO A 44 -1.75 -13.08 -9.58
N ILE A 45 -2.97 -12.87 -10.07
CA ILE A 45 -3.22 -12.15 -11.32
C ILE A 45 -2.91 -10.65 -11.12
N ALA A 46 -2.75 -9.92 -12.23
CA ALA A 46 -2.25 -8.54 -12.27
C ALA A 46 -3.06 -7.50 -11.47
N TYR A 47 -4.27 -7.82 -11.06
CA TYR A 47 -5.10 -6.94 -10.21
C TYR A 47 -4.65 -6.88 -8.75
N TYR A 48 -3.82 -7.81 -8.32
CA TYR A 48 -3.37 -7.91 -6.93
C TYR A 48 -1.87 -7.65 -6.84
N THR A 49 -1.45 -7.20 -5.68
CA THR A 49 -0.03 -7.02 -5.39
C THR A 49 0.69 -8.36 -5.32
N PHE A 50 1.95 -8.37 -5.73
CA PHE A 50 2.84 -9.53 -5.58
C PHE A 50 3.47 -9.62 -4.17
N GLY A 51 2.93 -8.89 -3.22
CA GLY A 51 3.42 -8.90 -1.85
C GLY A 51 4.82 -8.30 -1.72
N GLY A 52 5.68 -8.99 -0.99
CA GLY A 52 7.04 -8.52 -0.75
C GLY A 52 7.14 -7.75 0.56
N TRP A 53 7.29 -8.50 1.66
CA TRP A 53 7.58 -7.96 2.99
C TRP A 53 9.07 -8.04 3.29
N LYS A 54 9.52 -7.37 4.33
CA LYS A 54 10.90 -7.40 4.81
C LYS A 54 11.87 -7.02 3.67
N ARG A 55 12.93 -7.81 3.46
CA ARG A 55 13.91 -7.56 2.39
C ARG A 55 13.43 -7.95 0.99
N SER A 56 12.23 -8.53 0.87
CA SER A 56 11.62 -8.85 -0.44
C SER A 56 10.91 -7.67 -1.09
N GLY A 57 10.67 -6.58 -0.38
CA GLY A 57 10.07 -5.36 -0.91
C GLY A 57 10.42 -4.16 -0.05
N PHE A 58 10.56 -2.99 -0.67
CA PHE A 58 10.90 -1.75 0.00
C PHE A 58 9.76 -0.74 -0.10
N GLY A 59 9.43 -0.10 1.02
CA GLY A 59 8.33 0.85 1.12
C GLY A 59 6.95 0.19 1.24
N ASP A 60 5.92 1.01 1.31
CA ASP A 60 4.56 0.58 1.62
C ASP A 60 3.70 0.35 0.37
N LEU A 61 4.19 0.76 -0.79
CA LEU A 61 3.47 0.66 -2.06
C LEU A 61 4.05 -0.45 -2.93
N ASN A 62 3.18 -1.09 -3.70
CA ASN A 62 3.55 -2.14 -4.64
C ASN A 62 3.38 -1.66 -6.09
N GLN A 63 4.29 -2.12 -6.97
CA GLN A 63 4.27 -1.80 -8.39
C GLN A 63 3.10 -2.43 -9.16
N HIS A 64 2.39 -3.38 -8.55
CA HIS A 64 1.22 -4.07 -9.12
C HIS A 64 -0.01 -3.89 -8.24
N GLY A 65 -1.19 -4.08 -8.83
CA GLY A 65 -2.46 -3.94 -8.14
C GLY A 65 -2.89 -2.48 -7.93
N PRO A 66 -3.79 -2.21 -6.98
CA PRO A 66 -4.36 -0.87 -6.74
C PRO A 66 -3.32 0.18 -6.38
N ASP A 67 -2.23 -0.21 -5.76
CA ASP A 67 -1.15 0.71 -5.37
C ASP A 67 -0.29 1.19 -6.53
N SER A 68 -0.36 0.55 -7.70
CA SER A 68 0.54 0.82 -8.82
C SER A 68 0.52 2.27 -9.30
N VAL A 69 -0.65 2.90 -9.29
CA VAL A 69 -0.77 4.32 -9.66
C VAL A 69 0.04 5.20 -8.70
N ARG A 70 -0.10 4.98 -7.40
CA ARG A 70 0.63 5.71 -6.38
C ARG A 70 2.12 5.39 -6.37
N PHE A 71 2.48 4.16 -6.70
CA PHE A 71 3.88 3.73 -6.77
C PHE A 71 4.67 4.50 -7.82
N TYR A 72 4.09 4.75 -8.99
CA TYR A 72 4.75 5.42 -10.11
C TYR A 72 4.52 6.93 -10.15
N THR A 73 3.74 7.50 -9.25
CA THR A 73 3.38 8.93 -9.24
C THR A 73 3.76 9.60 -7.94
N LYS A 74 3.77 10.92 -7.96
CA LYS A 74 3.93 11.74 -6.76
C LYS A 74 2.73 12.65 -6.59
N THR A 75 2.27 12.76 -5.37
CA THR A 75 1.22 13.73 -5.02
C THR A 75 1.82 15.13 -4.94
N LYS A 76 1.18 16.09 -5.58
CA LYS A 76 1.51 17.51 -5.48
C LYS A 76 0.29 18.28 -4.99
N THR A 77 0.46 19.03 -3.93
CA THR A 77 -0.56 19.96 -3.44
C THR A 77 -0.28 21.33 -4.01
N VAL A 78 -1.29 21.95 -4.62
CA VAL A 78 -1.20 23.29 -5.16
C VAL A 78 -2.28 24.15 -4.50
N THR A 79 -1.85 25.19 -3.79
CA THR A 79 -2.74 26.21 -3.25
C THR A 79 -2.58 27.46 -4.09
N GLN A 80 -3.68 28.00 -4.62
CA GLN A 80 -3.65 29.15 -5.51
C GLN A 80 -4.58 30.25 -5.02
N ARG A 81 -4.14 31.48 -5.17
CA ARG A 81 -4.95 32.66 -5.00
C ARG A 81 -4.71 33.56 -6.20
N TRP A 82 -5.78 33.91 -6.91
CA TRP A 82 -5.71 34.82 -8.03
C TRP A 82 -6.14 36.23 -7.56
N PRO A 83 -5.21 37.18 -7.43
CA PRO A 83 -5.59 38.55 -7.06
C PRO A 83 -6.44 39.14 -8.17
N SER A 84 -7.57 39.72 -7.80
CA SER A 84 -8.36 40.56 -8.72
C SER A 84 -7.53 41.80 -9.04
N GLY A 85 -7.31 42.12 -10.32
CA GLY A 85 -6.44 43.22 -10.79
C GLY A 85 -6.89 44.62 -10.43
N ARG A 86 -7.78 44.81 -9.46
CA ARG A 86 -8.19 46.11 -8.94
C ARG A 86 -7.22 46.60 -7.89
N LYS A 87 -6.73 47.82 -8.02
CA LYS A 87 -5.82 48.51 -7.09
C LYS A 87 -6.35 48.66 -5.65
N GLU A 88 -7.62 48.37 -5.42
CA GLU A 88 -8.26 48.38 -4.09
C GLU A 88 -7.95 47.12 -3.25
N ALA A 89 -7.29 46.11 -3.83
CA ALA A 89 -7.04 44.85 -3.17
C ALA A 89 -5.81 44.85 -2.24
N VAL A 90 -5.10 45.96 -2.07
CA VAL A 90 -3.92 46.04 -1.18
C VAL A 90 -4.29 45.85 0.29
N ALA A 91 -5.56 46.10 0.65
CA ALA A 91 -6.06 45.92 2.03
C ALA A 91 -6.58 44.53 2.37
N GLN A 92 -6.61 43.58 1.43
CA GLN A 92 -7.20 42.25 1.61
C GLN A 92 -6.18 41.12 1.64
N ASN A 93 -4.98 41.37 2.12
CA ASN A 93 -4.01 40.26 2.38
C ASN A 93 -4.35 39.49 3.67
N HIS A 94 -5.63 39.24 3.92
CA HIS A 94 -6.06 38.41 5.02
C HIS A 94 -6.25 36.97 4.53
N PHE A 95 -5.43 36.09 5.01
CA PHE A 95 -5.62 34.66 4.80
C PHE A 95 -6.70 34.17 5.77
N VAL A 96 -7.85 33.84 5.25
CA VAL A 96 -8.92 33.21 6.02
C VAL A 96 -8.82 31.69 5.78
N ILE A 97 -8.57 30.94 6.82
CA ILE A 97 -8.63 29.47 6.77
C ILE A 97 -10.12 29.10 6.62
N PRO A 98 -10.51 28.34 5.59
CA PRO A 98 -11.88 27.83 5.48
C PRO A 98 -12.20 26.98 6.69
N THR A 99 -13.23 27.33 7.45
CA THR A 99 -13.83 26.47 8.46
C THR A 99 -14.90 25.63 7.79
N MET A 100 -14.89 24.33 8.04
CA MET A 100 -16.00 23.47 7.63
C MET A 100 -17.13 23.67 8.64
N ASP A 101 -18.21 24.28 8.21
CA ASP A 101 -19.49 24.32 8.92
C ASP A 101 -20.31 23.07 8.59
#